data_3d520ba337d9924cc83e621c55a7c642
#
_entry.id   3d520ba337d9924cc83e621c55a7c642
#
_cell.length_a   1.000
_cell.length_b   1.000
_cell.length_c   1.000
_cell.angle_alpha   90.00
_cell.angle_beta   90.00
_cell.angle_gamma   90.00
#
_symmetry.space_group_name_H-M   'P 1'
#
loop_
_entity.id
_entity.type
_entity.pdbx_description
1 polymer ?
#
loop_
_entity_poly.entity_id
_entity_poly.type
_entity_poly.pdbx_seq_one_letter_code
_entity_poly.pdbx_strand_id
1 'polypeptide(L)'
;MGYARILKDNNGKPSGYRECDGEVAFMPEQQSYENIFRRVKIDLATMEVLNHDFIKDKERVYRRGALLRGITPEDFHVFNPAYIGNHQIIYTPYGDAKIAHPETFEILDDGIGMYGPEGYGRDAEFVYFFTYSTETRYAVRLKTCKNPAAFTILTDGYTKDDERVYFCQVTVKRAIPQSFSVLSDGYACDDKHIFWRDQLLKAKVQNFVILGDGYANDGRQVFHNGVPLDTDSKAFALLGYSYASDGIRIFGEGKQLDTTPQSFMLLSDGYAHDDKHIFWGNRLVDADFDSFRVMEDGDAEDNYHYFFHGTMIKKKVRR
;
A
#
# COMPACT_ATOMS: atom_id res chain seq x y z
N MET A 1 -43.08 2.62 6.66
CA MET A 1 -41.87 3.04 5.90
C MET A 1 -41.36 1.81 5.21
N GLY A 2 -41.37 1.79 3.86
CA GLY A 2 -40.82 0.69 3.07
C GLY A 2 -39.34 0.51 3.32
N TYR A 3 -38.82 -0.71 3.17
CA TYR A 3 -37.38 -0.97 3.27
C TYR A 3 -36.67 -0.26 2.10
N ALA A 4 -35.78 0.66 2.41
CA ALA A 4 -34.98 1.34 1.40
C ALA A 4 -34.01 0.35 0.74
N ARG A 5 -34.08 0.22 -0.57
CA ARG A 5 -33.19 -0.62 -1.36
C ARG A 5 -31.83 0.04 -1.52
N ILE A 6 -30.76 -0.62 -1.12
CA ILE A 6 -29.39 -0.16 -1.38
C ILE A 6 -29.13 -0.23 -2.88
N LEU A 7 -28.70 0.88 -3.45
CA LEU A 7 -28.28 0.93 -4.84
C LEU A 7 -26.84 0.40 -4.97
N LYS A 8 -26.56 -0.28 -6.08
CA LYS A 8 -25.25 -0.87 -6.36
C LYS A 8 -24.68 -0.26 -7.63
N ASP A 9 -23.37 -0.20 -7.69
CA ASP A 9 -22.64 0.20 -8.91
C ASP A 9 -22.67 -0.91 -9.97
N ASN A 10 -22.09 -0.64 -11.13
CA ASN A 10 -22.03 -1.58 -12.26
C ASN A 10 -21.23 -2.87 -11.95
N ASN A 11 -20.42 -2.89 -10.88
CA ASN A 11 -19.69 -4.05 -10.39
C ASN A 11 -20.44 -4.79 -9.27
N GLY A 12 -21.67 -4.38 -8.95
CA GLY A 12 -22.49 -4.97 -7.91
C GLY A 12 -22.10 -4.55 -6.48
N LYS A 13 -21.17 -3.62 -6.30
CA LYS A 13 -20.76 -3.12 -4.98
C LYS A 13 -21.83 -2.17 -4.42
N PRO A 14 -22.16 -2.27 -3.13
CA PRO A 14 -23.13 -1.38 -2.51
C PRO A 14 -22.61 0.07 -2.48
N SER A 15 -23.52 1.01 -2.75
CA SER A 15 -23.24 2.44 -2.66
C SER A 15 -23.80 3.04 -1.37
N GLY A 16 -23.46 4.32 -1.11
CA GLY A 16 -24.08 5.12 -0.05
C GLY A 16 -25.49 5.61 -0.42
N TYR A 17 -26.01 5.26 -1.61
CA TYR A 17 -27.34 5.68 -2.07
C TYR A 17 -28.37 4.59 -1.86
N ARG A 18 -29.59 5.02 -1.52
CA ARG A 18 -30.76 4.15 -1.32
C ARG A 18 -31.96 4.70 -2.06
N GLU A 19 -32.80 3.80 -2.53
CA GLU A 19 -34.08 4.12 -3.18
C GLU A 19 -35.22 3.60 -2.33
N CYS A 20 -36.23 4.44 -2.12
CA CYS A 20 -37.48 4.09 -1.45
C CYS A 20 -38.63 4.85 -2.12
N ASP A 21 -39.63 4.11 -2.60
CA ASP A 21 -40.86 4.65 -3.23
C ASP A 21 -40.56 5.66 -4.36
N GLY A 22 -39.54 5.40 -5.16
CA GLY A 22 -39.13 6.28 -6.27
C GLY A 22 -38.31 7.49 -5.88
N GLU A 23 -38.00 7.67 -4.61
CA GLU A 23 -37.07 8.70 -4.13
C GLU A 23 -35.69 8.11 -3.85
N VAL A 24 -34.64 8.82 -4.24
CA VAL A 24 -33.25 8.45 -3.97
C VAL A 24 -32.61 9.40 -2.96
N ALA A 25 -31.86 8.84 -2.02
CA ALA A 25 -31.11 9.61 -1.03
C ALA A 25 -29.74 8.99 -0.76
N PHE A 26 -28.75 9.83 -0.39
CA PHE A 26 -27.48 9.38 0.13
C PHE A 26 -27.61 9.09 1.63
N MET A 27 -27.31 7.86 2.03
CA MET A 27 -27.41 7.35 3.40
C MET A 27 -26.30 6.31 3.64
N PRO A 28 -25.10 6.68 4.00
CA PRO A 28 -24.00 5.73 4.25
C PRO A 28 -24.30 4.83 5.46
N GLU A 29 -23.91 3.55 5.39
CA GLU A 29 -24.25 2.52 6.40
C GLU A 29 -23.50 2.67 7.73
N GLN A 30 -22.41 3.36 7.78
CA GLN A 30 -21.59 3.47 9.00
C GLN A 30 -21.82 4.77 9.73
N GLN A 31 -21.99 4.63 11.04
CA GLN A 31 -22.02 5.63 12.09
C GLN A 31 -20.91 6.68 11.94
N SER A 32 -21.03 7.58 10.99
CA SER A 32 -20.44 8.90 11.16
C SER A 32 -21.41 9.71 12.02
N TYR A 33 -20.91 10.49 12.94
CA TYR A 33 -21.64 11.32 13.90
C TYR A 33 -22.61 12.36 13.26
N GLU A 34 -22.80 12.29 11.95
CA GLU A 34 -23.77 13.07 11.19
C GLU A 34 -24.74 12.10 10.51
N ASN A 35 -26.00 12.18 10.91
CA ASN A 35 -27.11 11.59 10.16
C ASN A 35 -27.27 12.36 8.83
N ILE A 36 -26.39 12.08 7.85
CA ILE A 36 -26.43 12.72 6.55
C ILE A 36 -27.49 12.00 5.71
N PHE A 37 -28.71 12.46 5.81
CA PHE A 37 -29.77 12.13 4.88
C PHE A 37 -29.89 13.23 3.84
N ARG A 38 -29.48 12.95 2.59
CA ARG A 38 -29.59 13.95 1.51
C ARG A 38 -30.37 13.35 0.34
N ARG A 39 -31.60 13.83 0.15
CA ARG A 39 -32.38 13.50 -1.05
C ARG A 39 -31.72 14.07 -2.29
N VAL A 40 -31.70 13.31 -3.37
CA VAL A 40 -31.23 13.74 -4.68
C VAL A 40 -32.40 13.79 -5.66
N LYS A 41 -32.42 14.85 -6.47
CA LYS A 41 -33.39 14.98 -7.56
C LYS A 41 -32.81 14.34 -8.82
N ILE A 42 -33.06 13.05 -9.03
CA ILE A 42 -32.46 12.26 -10.10
C ILE A 42 -33.53 11.62 -10.98
N ASP A 43 -33.26 11.53 -12.27
CA ASP A 43 -34.11 10.78 -13.22
C ASP A 43 -33.77 9.28 -13.13
N LEU A 44 -34.68 8.50 -12.54
CA LEU A 44 -34.51 7.06 -12.35
C LEU A 44 -34.30 6.28 -13.66
N ALA A 45 -34.85 6.78 -14.77
CA ALA A 45 -34.74 6.11 -16.07
C ALA A 45 -33.35 6.18 -16.67
N THR A 46 -32.56 7.20 -16.29
CA THR A 46 -31.20 7.43 -16.79
C THR A 46 -30.15 7.42 -15.68
N MET A 47 -30.58 7.01 -14.48
CA MET A 47 -29.74 6.94 -13.30
C MET A 47 -28.62 5.91 -13.46
N GLU A 48 -27.41 6.30 -13.13
CA GLU A 48 -26.22 5.45 -13.04
C GLU A 48 -25.52 5.64 -11.70
N VAL A 49 -25.30 4.55 -10.97
CA VAL A 49 -24.49 4.54 -9.75
C VAL A 49 -23.05 4.26 -10.14
N LEU A 50 -22.18 5.24 -9.96
CA LEU A 50 -20.78 5.17 -10.39
C LEU A 50 -19.90 4.46 -9.36
N ASN A 51 -20.08 4.78 -8.07
CA ASN A 51 -19.42 4.14 -6.93
C ASN A 51 -20.15 4.48 -5.62
N HIS A 52 -19.50 4.23 -4.47
CA HIS A 52 -20.08 4.53 -3.16
C HIS A 52 -20.57 5.99 -3.03
N ASP A 53 -19.81 6.94 -3.53
CA ASP A 53 -20.00 8.37 -3.29
C ASP A 53 -20.73 9.10 -4.42
N PHE A 54 -20.72 8.55 -5.64
CA PHE A 54 -21.16 9.26 -6.83
C PHE A 54 -22.31 8.54 -7.54
N ILE A 55 -23.30 9.33 -7.95
CA ILE A 55 -24.43 8.94 -8.79
C ILE A 55 -24.71 10.02 -9.83
N LYS A 56 -25.13 9.66 -11.03
CA LYS A 56 -25.51 10.61 -12.09
C LYS A 56 -26.80 10.21 -12.79
N ASP A 57 -27.41 11.15 -13.47
CA ASP A 57 -28.39 10.97 -14.54
C ASP A 57 -27.92 11.72 -15.80
N LYS A 58 -28.77 11.79 -16.82
CA LYS A 58 -28.46 12.52 -18.07
C LYS A 58 -28.22 14.02 -17.89
N GLU A 59 -28.63 14.62 -16.75
CA GLU A 59 -28.58 16.06 -16.53
C GLU A 59 -27.68 16.47 -15.35
N ARG A 60 -27.41 15.54 -14.39
CA ARG A 60 -26.83 15.90 -13.09
C ARG A 60 -25.86 14.85 -12.60
N VAL A 61 -24.84 15.32 -11.88
CA VAL A 61 -23.94 14.50 -11.10
C VAL A 61 -24.04 14.89 -9.62
N TYR A 62 -24.12 13.87 -8.75
CA TYR A 62 -24.15 14.06 -7.30
C TYR A 62 -22.97 13.34 -6.64
N ARG A 63 -22.38 14.01 -5.65
CA ARG A 63 -21.41 13.42 -4.74
C ARG A 63 -21.94 13.46 -3.31
N ARG A 64 -22.08 12.30 -2.66
CA ARG A 64 -22.64 12.18 -1.28
C ARG A 64 -23.92 12.98 -1.11
N GLY A 65 -24.80 12.89 -2.08
CA GLY A 65 -26.09 13.58 -2.12
C GLY A 65 -26.01 15.09 -2.44
N ALA A 66 -24.84 15.67 -2.61
CA ALA A 66 -24.67 17.07 -3.02
C ALA A 66 -24.56 17.18 -4.54
N LEU A 67 -25.38 18.05 -5.14
CA LEU A 67 -25.31 18.35 -6.58
C LEU A 67 -23.97 19.02 -6.94
N LEU A 68 -23.27 18.46 -7.90
CA LEU A 68 -22.09 19.08 -8.51
C LEU A 68 -22.54 20.07 -9.59
N ARG A 69 -22.58 21.36 -9.24
CA ARG A 69 -23.06 22.41 -10.15
C ARG A 69 -22.06 22.67 -11.26
N GLY A 70 -22.57 22.84 -12.49
CA GLY A 70 -21.74 23.19 -13.64
C GLY A 70 -20.93 22.02 -14.22
N ILE A 71 -21.12 20.80 -13.70
CA ILE A 71 -20.46 19.61 -14.23
C ILE A 71 -21.40 18.91 -15.22
N THR A 72 -20.90 18.62 -16.41
CA THR A 72 -21.60 17.84 -17.43
C THR A 72 -21.55 16.35 -17.09
N PRO A 73 -22.69 15.62 -17.09
CA PRO A 73 -22.68 14.20 -16.76
C PRO A 73 -22.22 13.30 -17.91
N GLU A 74 -22.22 13.78 -19.15
CA GLU A 74 -22.06 12.97 -20.37
C GLU A 74 -20.77 12.10 -20.32
N ASP A 75 -19.63 12.70 -20.02
CA ASP A 75 -18.34 12.04 -19.93
C ASP A 75 -17.85 11.82 -18.48
N PHE A 76 -18.71 12.04 -17.48
CA PHE A 76 -18.35 11.82 -16.08
C PHE A 76 -18.39 10.32 -15.74
N HIS A 77 -17.24 9.74 -15.41
CA HIS A 77 -17.06 8.30 -15.21
C HIS A 77 -15.95 7.99 -14.18
N VAL A 78 -15.89 6.73 -13.76
CA VAL A 78 -14.79 6.19 -12.95
C VAL A 78 -13.65 5.82 -13.87
N PHE A 79 -12.50 6.46 -13.72
CA PHE A 79 -11.27 6.09 -14.43
C PHE A 79 -10.65 4.83 -13.81
N ASN A 80 -10.47 4.85 -12.49
CA ASN A 80 -10.00 3.74 -11.66
C ASN A 80 -10.38 4.00 -10.19
N PRO A 81 -10.05 3.13 -9.20
CA PRO A 81 -10.38 3.37 -7.80
C PRO A 81 -9.86 4.68 -7.21
N ALA A 82 -8.76 5.23 -7.73
CA ALA A 82 -8.15 6.46 -7.25
C ALA A 82 -8.76 7.74 -7.85
N TYR A 83 -9.33 7.65 -9.07
CA TYR A 83 -9.78 8.83 -9.81
C TYR A 83 -11.16 8.64 -10.46
N ILE A 84 -12.00 9.66 -10.33
CA ILE A 84 -13.32 9.77 -10.97
C ILE A 84 -13.57 11.20 -11.43
N GLY A 85 -14.18 11.39 -12.58
CA GLY A 85 -14.45 12.73 -13.09
C GLY A 85 -14.71 12.79 -14.59
N ASN A 86 -14.44 13.95 -15.15
CA ASN A 86 -14.55 14.23 -16.58
C ASN A 86 -13.52 15.30 -16.99
N HIS A 87 -13.63 15.80 -18.23
CA HIS A 87 -12.76 16.86 -18.75
C HIS A 87 -12.83 18.20 -17.97
N GLN A 88 -13.78 18.40 -17.07
CA GLN A 88 -13.94 19.64 -16.31
C GLN A 88 -13.32 19.52 -14.90
N ILE A 89 -13.39 18.34 -14.29
CA ILE A 89 -12.94 18.11 -12.93
C ILE A 89 -12.63 16.64 -12.66
N ILE A 90 -11.57 16.41 -11.91
CA ILE A 90 -11.18 15.08 -11.41
C ILE A 90 -11.26 15.06 -9.89
N TYR A 91 -11.86 14.01 -9.35
CA TYR A 91 -11.93 13.74 -7.91
C TYR A 91 -11.07 12.54 -7.53
N THR A 92 -10.54 12.59 -6.32
CA THR A 92 -10.09 11.41 -5.57
C THR A 92 -11.19 10.97 -4.61
N PRO A 93 -11.08 9.81 -3.92
CA PRO A 93 -12.04 9.41 -2.89
C PRO A 93 -12.28 10.48 -1.80
N TYR A 94 -11.29 11.34 -1.53
CA TYR A 94 -11.42 12.38 -0.51
C TYR A 94 -11.95 13.73 -1.01
N GLY A 95 -11.89 14.00 -2.30
CA GLY A 95 -12.39 15.27 -2.84
C GLY A 95 -11.80 15.63 -4.19
N ASP A 96 -11.91 16.89 -4.56
CA ASP A 96 -11.33 17.44 -5.77
C ASP A 96 -9.81 17.18 -5.82
N ALA A 97 -9.35 16.50 -6.85
CA ALA A 97 -7.96 16.10 -7.02
C ALA A 97 -7.00 17.27 -7.31
N LYS A 98 -7.55 18.45 -7.65
CA LYS A 98 -6.77 19.65 -8.02
C LYS A 98 -5.88 19.43 -9.25
N ILE A 99 -6.39 18.70 -10.24
CA ILE A 99 -5.75 18.56 -11.54
C ILE A 99 -5.77 19.92 -12.27
N ALA A 100 -4.65 20.28 -12.89
CA ALA A 100 -4.55 21.59 -13.56
C ALA A 100 -5.26 21.62 -14.91
N HIS A 101 -5.15 20.53 -15.66
CA HIS A 101 -5.69 20.36 -16.99
C HIS A 101 -6.54 19.10 -17.09
N PRO A 102 -7.78 19.09 -16.47
CA PRO A 102 -8.63 17.89 -16.47
C PRO A 102 -9.00 17.39 -17.85
N GLU A 103 -9.05 18.29 -18.85
CA GLU A 103 -9.35 17.99 -20.26
C GLU A 103 -8.30 17.13 -20.95
N THR A 104 -7.09 17.07 -20.38
CA THR A 104 -5.98 16.23 -20.89
C THR A 104 -5.58 15.14 -19.91
N PHE A 105 -6.36 14.98 -18.83
CA PHE A 105 -6.01 14.02 -17.78
C PHE A 105 -6.18 12.57 -18.24
N GLU A 106 -5.17 11.77 -17.99
CA GLU A 106 -5.16 10.32 -18.21
C GLU A 106 -4.59 9.59 -16.99
N ILE A 107 -5.09 8.38 -16.73
CA ILE A 107 -4.55 7.49 -15.70
C ILE A 107 -3.36 6.71 -16.24
N LEU A 108 -2.41 6.38 -15.36
CA LEU A 108 -1.18 5.67 -15.71
C LEU A 108 -1.11 4.26 -15.11
N ASP A 109 -2.01 3.91 -14.19
CA ASP A 109 -2.06 2.59 -13.52
C ASP A 109 -3.50 2.18 -13.20
N ASP A 110 -3.66 1.05 -12.51
CA ASP A 110 -4.96 0.50 -12.14
C ASP A 110 -5.61 1.18 -10.92
N GLY A 111 -4.89 2.06 -10.23
CA GLY A 111 -5.37 2.78 -9.06
C GLY A 111 -5.50 1.93 -7.79
N ILE A 112 -4.82 0.77 -7.72
CA ILE A 112 -4.90 -0.19 -6.62
C ILE A 112 -3.60 -0.18 -5.83
N GLY A 113 -3.65 0.30 -4.60
CA GLY A 113 -2.55 0.26 -3.64
C GLY A 113 -2.76 -0.78 -2.55
N MET A 114 -1.73 -1.04 -1.78
CA MET A 114 -1.72 -2.05 -0.72
C MET A 114 -2.80 -1.81 0.36
N TYR A 115 -3.10 -0.55 0.66
CA TYR A 115 -4.02 -0.17 1.75
C TYR A 115 -5.29 0.52 1.25
N GLY A 116 -5.50 0.61 -0.05
CA GLY A 116 -6.65 1.27 -0.65
C GLY A 116 -6.34 1.92 -1.99
N PRO A 117 -7.20 2.81 -2.48
CA PRO A 117 -6.99 3.51 -3.73
C PRO A 117 -5.67 4.28 -3.73
N GLU A 118 -4.81 3.96 -4.71
CA GLU A 118 -3.52 4.61 -4.90
C GLU A 118 -3.17 4.58 -6.38
N GLY A 119 -2.66 5.67 -6.93
CA GLY A 119 -2.29 5.62 -8.34
C GLY A 119 -1.75 6.92 -8.90
N TYR A 120 -1.16 6.76 -10.07
CA TYR A 120 -0.63 7.86 -10.87
C TYR A 120 -1.61 8.27 -11.97
N GLY A 121 -1.68 9.57 -12.18
CA GLY A 121 -2.28 10.19 -13.35
C GLY A 121 -1.38 11.29 -13.88
N ARG A 122 -1.61 11.72 -15.11
CA ARG A 122 -0.95 12.91 -15.67
C ARG A 122 -1.93 13.74 -16.47
N ASP A 123 -1.64 15.01 -16.60
CA ASP A 123 -2.20 15.90 -17.60
C ASP A 123 -1.10 16.38 -18.56
N ALA A 124 -1.40 17.34 -19.42
CA ALA A 124 -0.44 17.87 -20.39
C ALA A 124 0.81 18.49 -19.74
N GLU A 125 0.74 18.91 -18.48
CA GLU A 125 1.81 19.68 -17.82
C GLU A 125 2.41 18.97 -16.60
N PHE A 126 1.63 18.11 -15.89
CA PHE A 126 2.05 17.55 -14.61
C PHE A 126 1.75 16.06 -14.49
N VAL A 127 2.55 15.37 -13.68
CA VAL A 127 2.24 14.06 -13.12
C VAL A 127 1.70 14.24 -11.70
N TYR A 128 0.72 13.42 -11.36
CA TYR A 128 0.04 13.40 -10.07
C TYR A 128 0.14 12.01 -9.45
N PHE A 129 0.31 11.97 -8.15
CA PHE A 129 0.25 10.74 -7.35
C PHE A 129 -0.80 10.90 -6.26
N PHE A 130 -1.70 9.95 -6.16
CA PHE A 130 -2.66 9.85 -5.07
C PHE A 130 -2.40 8.57 -4.27
N THR A 131 -2.38 8.68 -2.96
CA THR A 131 -2.31 7.53 -2.04
C THR A 131 -3.32 7.66 -0.91
N TYR A 132 -3.81 6.53 -0.43
CA TYR A 132 -4.67 6.43 0.74
C TYR A 132 -3.86 6.69 2.02
N SER A 133 -3.39 7.92 2.17
CA SER A 133 -2.68 8.39 3.37
C SER A 133 -3.56 9.35 4.16
N THR A 134 -3.51 9.27 5.49
CA THR A 134 -4.22 10.20 6.39
C THR A 134 -3.72 11.64 6.26
N GLU A 135 -2.57 11.87 5.64
CA GLU A 135 -1.94 13.17 5.55
C GLU A 135 -2.28 13.95 4.27
N THR A 136 -2.57 13.25 3.16
CA THR A 136 -2.87 13.90 1.88
C THR A 136 -4.28 13.60 1.39
N ARG A 137 -5.14 14.62 1.37
CA ARG A 137 -6.52 14.53 0.83
C ARG A 137 -6.60 14.76 -0.68
N TYR A 138 -5.49 15.05 -1.33
CA TYR A 138 -5.42 15.46 -2.73
C TYR A 138 -4.39 14.62 -3.49
N ALA A 139 -4.52 14.58 -4.81
CA ALA A 139 -3.43 14.11 -5.65
C ALA A 139 -2.23 15.06 -5.54
N VAL A 140 -1.06 14.51 -5.26
CA VAL A 140 0.17 15.30 -5.10
C VAL A 140 0.86 15.44 -6.45
N ARG A 141 1.14 16.68 -6.86
CA ARG A 141 1.94 16.92 -8.06
C ARG A 141 3.39 16.51 -7.85
N LEU A 142 3.93 15.75 -8.78
CA LEU A 142 5.37 15.51 -8.88
C LEU A 142 6.03 16.76 -9.49
N LYS A 143 6.27 17.78 -8.67
CA LYS A 143 6.82 19.08 -9.11
C LYS A 143 8.20 18.97 -9.78
N THR A 144 8.90 17.88 -9.56
CA THR A 144 10.22 17.61 -10.12
C THR A 144 10.16 16.94 -11.49
N CYS A 145 9.04 16.33 -11.86
CA CYS A 145 8.82 15.81 -13.21
C CYS A 145 8.62 16.97 -14.19
N LYS A 146 9.47 17.08 -15.18
CA LYS A 146 9.45 18.14 -16.20
C LYS A 146 8.91 17.69 -17.54
N ASN A 147 8.85 16.39 -17.75
CA ASN A 147 8.36 15.79 -18.98
C ASN A 147 7.33 14.69 -18.64
N PRO A 148 6.04 15.04 -18.40
CA PRO A 148 5.01 14.05 -18.08
C PRO A 148 4.85 12.98 -19.17
N ALA A 149 5.11 13.30 -20.43
CA ALA A 149 5.00 12.36 -21.54
C ALA A 149 6.04 11.22 -21.47
N ALA A 150 7.23 11.49 -20.89
CA ALA A 150 8.28 10.49 -20.69
C ALA A 150 8.13 9.71 -19.38
N PHE A 151 7.13 10.05 -18.54
CA PHE A 151 6.95 9.40 -17.26
C PHE A 151 6.48 7.95 -17.42
N THR A 152 7.18 7.04 -16.74
CA THR A 152 6.92 5.60 -16.75
C THR A 152 6.87 5.04 -15.34
N ILE A 153 5.92 4.14 -15.13
CA ILE A 153 5.81 3.36 -13.89
C ILE A 153 6.69 2.12 -14.04
N LEU A 154 7.50 1.86 -13.03
CA LEU A 154 8.29 0.64 -12.86
C LEU A 154 7.58 -0.29 -11.86
N THR A 155 8.30 -1.16 -11.19
CA THR A 155 7.78 -2.00 -10.10
C THR A 155 8.20 -1.45 -8.73
N ASP A 156 7.69 -2.03 -7.65
CA ASP A 156 8.09 -1.76 -6.25
C ASP A 156 8.03 -0.28 -5.85
N GLY A 157 7.07 0.48 -6.40
CA GLY A 157 6.90 1.89 -6.09
C GLY A 157 7.88 2.83 -6.79
N TYR A 158 8.74 2.31 -7.68
CA TYR A 158 9.62 3.13 -8.50
C TYR A 158 8.92 3.62 -9.77
N THR A 159 9.24 4.85 -10.13
CA THR A 159 8.84 5.49 -11.40
C THR A 159 10.00 6.31 -11.94
N LYS A 160 9.97 6.67 -13.21
CA LYS A 160 10.99 7.55 -13.80
C LYS A 160 10.44 8.38 -14.95
N ASP A 161 11.10 9.50 -15.22
CA ASP A 161 11.07 10.20 -16.49
C ASP A 161 12.45 10.09 -17.18
N ASP A 162 12.70 10.88 -18.19
CA ASP A 162 13.97 10.91 -18.93
C ASP A 162 15.13 11.55 -18.13
N GLU A 163 14.83 12.33 -17.10
CA GLU A 163 15.82 13.04 -16.29
C GLU A 163 15.99 12.47 -14.87
N ARG A 164 14.95 11.84 -14.29
CA ARG A 164 14.90 11.48 -12.87
C ARG A 164 14.24 10.16 -12.62
N VAL A 165 14.61 9.57 -11.49
CA VAL A 165 13.93 8.42 -10.89
C VAL A 165 13.24 8.87 -9.60
N TYR A 166 12.08 8.29 -9.34
CA TYR A 166 11.27 8.55 -8.14
C TYR A 166 10.97 7.24 -7.41
N PHE A 167 10.85 7.31 -6.11
CA PHE A 167 10.21 6.30 -5.28
C PHE A 167 8.95 6.93 -4.67
N CYS A 168 7.78 6.41 -5.03
CA CYS A 168 6.50 7.09 -4.79
C CYS A 168 6.54 8.53 -5.34
N GLN A 169 6.58 9.54 -4.48
CA GLN A 169 6.65 10.95 -4.88
C GLN A 169 8.02 11.61 -4.61
N VAL A 170 8.97 10.85 -4.08
CA VAL A 170 10.30 11.35 -3.68
C VAL A 170 11.31 11.09 -4.77
N THR A 171 12.09 12.12 -5.16
CA THR A 171 13.18 11.93 -6.13
C THR A 171 14.30 11.10 -5.53
N VAL A 172 14.67 10.01 -6.21
CA VAL A 172 15.82 9.17 -5.87
C VAL A 172 17.09 9.92 -6.27
N LYS A 173 17.78 10.47 -5.29
CA LYS A 173 18.95 11.32 -5.53
C LYS A 173 20.10 10.52 -6.16
N ARG A 174 20.73 11.10 -7.20
CA ARG A 174 21.88 10.54 -7.94
C ARG A 174 21.55 9.30 -8.80
N ALA A 175 20.33 8.85 -8.87
CA ALA A 175 19.95 7.80 -9.79
C ALA A 175 20.08 8.24 -11.25
N ILE A 176 20.53 7.32 -12.12
CA ILE A 176 20.72 7.53 -13.54
C ILE A 176 19.56 6.84 -14.27
N PRO A 177 18.54 7.59 -14.76
CA PRO A 177 17.31 6.98 -15.29
C PRO A 177 17.54 6.02 -16.46
N GLN A 178 18.57 6.28 -17.29
CA GLN A 178 18.88 5.50 -18.49
C GLN A 178 19.34 4.07 -18.18
N SER A 179 20.03 3.87 -17.05
CA SER A 179 20.55 2.57 -16.60
C SER A 179 19.82 2.03 -15.37
N PHE A 180 18.79 2.73 -14.89
CA PHE A 180 18.08 2.35 -13.67
C PHE A 180 17.24 1.08 -13.88
N SER A 181 17.42 0.14 -12.97
CA SER A 181 16.72 -1.13 -12.92
C SER A 181 16.23 -1.44 -11.50
N VAL A 182 15.00 -1.85 -11.37
CA VAL A 182 14.45 -2.34 -10.11
C VAL A 182 14.87 -3.80 -9.92
N LEU A 183 15.33 -4.14 -8.74
CA LEU A 183 15.73 -5.50 -8.36
C LEU A 183 14.54 -6.23 -7.69
N SER A 184 14.46 -6.24 -6.39
CA SER A 184 13.32 -6.70 -5.58
C SER A 184 13.45 -6.16 -4.16
N ASP A 185 12.44 -6.37 -3.31
CA ASP A 185 12.44 -5.99 -1.89
C ASP A 185 12.73 -4.50 -1.67
N GLY A 186 12.29 -3.65 -2.62
CA GLY A 186 12.55 -2.22 -2.60
C GLY A 186 13.98 -1.83 -2.98
N TYR A 187 14.85 -2.77 -3.37
CA TYR A 187 16.18 -2.48 -3.91
C TYR A 187 16.15 -2.18 -5.40
N ALA A 188 17.03 -1.30 -5.81
CA ALA A 188 17.26 -0.96 -7.21
C ALA A 188 18.72 -0.62 -7.46
N CYS A 189 19.14 -0.58 -8.72
CA CYS A 189 20.47 -0.16 -9.10
C CYS A 189 20.47 0.67 -10.39
N ASP A 190 21.56 1.40 -10.59
CA ASP A 190 22.00 1.89 -11.90
C ASP A 190 23.44 1.41 -12.15
N ASP A 191 24.11 1.87 -13.20
CA ASP A 191 25.48 1.47 -13.53
C ASP A 191 26.51 1.75 -12.43
N LYS A 192 26.21 2.63 -11.48
CA LYS A 192 27.16 3.14 -10.49
C LYS A 192 26.70 2.97 -9.04
N HIS A 193 25.41 2.81 -8.82
CA HIS A 193 24.83 2.94 -7.49
C HIS A 193 23.84 1.82 -7.18
N ILE A 194 23.72 1.51 -5.89
CA ILE A 194 22.66 0.69 -5.33
C ILE A 194 21.75 1.59 -4.48
N PHE A 195 20.46 1.34 -4.56
CA PHE A 195 19.44 2.06 -3.81
C PHE A 195 18.57 1.08 -3.02
N TRP A 196 18.03 1.54 -1.93
CA TRP A 196 16.88 0.96 -1.28
C TRP A 196 15.82 2.05 -1.12
N ARG A 197 14.70 1.90 -1.82
CA ARG A 197 13.69 2.96 -1.95
C ARG A 197 14.34 4.26 -2.48
N ASP A 198 14.18 5.38 -1.78
CA ASP A 198 14.79 6.66 -2.15
C ASP A 198 16.22 6.87 -1.63
N GLN A 199 16.78 5.89 -0.91
CA GLN A 199 18.07 5.99 -0.24
C GLN A 199 19.21 5.41 -1.08
N LEU A 200 20.26 6.19 -1.27
CA LEU A 200 21.51 5.72 -1.87
C LEU A 200 22.30 4.89 -0.85
N LEU A 201 22.67 3.67 -1.22
CA LEU A 201 23.47 2.79 -0.37
C LEU A 201 24.97 2.89 -0.68
N LYS A 202 25.79 2.71 0.35
CA LYS A 202 27.26 2.53 0.22
C LYS A 202 27.56 1.07 -0.09
N ALA A 203 27.11 0.58 -1.24
CA ALA A 203 27.23 -0.80 -1.68
C ALA A 203 27.92 -0.90 -3.04
N LYS A 204 28.51 -2.05 -3.35
CA LYS A 204 29.12 -2.33 -4.65
C LYS A 204 28.10 -2.93 -5.60
N VAL A 205 27.96 -2.34 -6.79
CA VAL A 205 27.04 -2.81 -7.82
C VAL A 205 27.43 -4.20 -8.33
N GLN A 206 28.72 -4.47 -8.58
CA GLN A 206 29.19 -5.67 -9.29
C GLN A 206 28.86 -7.02 -8.62
N ASN A 207 28.71 -7.04 -7.30
CA ASN A 207 28.45 -8.27 -6.54
C ASN A 207 27.19 -8.17 -5.69
N PHE A 208 26.31 -7.22 -6.01
CA PHE A 208 25.10 -7.02 -5.23
C PHE A 208 24.07 -8.10 -5.56
N VAL A 209 23.67 -8.83 -4.56
CA VAL A 209 22.69 -9.93 -4.67
C VAL A 209 21.59 -9.71 -3.65
N ILE A 210 20.35 -9.83 -4.09
CA ILE A 210 19.19 -9.90 -3.20
C ILE A 210 19.10 -11.33 -2.68
N LEU A 211 19.04 -11.47 -1.36
CA LEU A 211 18.91 -12.75 -0.69
C LEU A 211 17.46 -13.14 -0.44
N GLY A 212 16.56 -12.15 -0.35
CA GLY A 212 15.15 -12.27 -0.01
C GLY A 212 14.86 -11.71 1.38
N ASP A 213 13.58 -11.57 1.72
CA ASP A 213 13.10 -11.07 3.01
C ASP A 213 13.72 -9.72 3.42
N GLY A 214 13.98 -8.84 2.45
CA GLY A 214 14.64 -7.56 2.65
C GLY A 214 16.16 -7.63 2.84
N TYR A 215 16.78 -8.82 2.81
CA TYR A 215 18.23 -8.97 2.91
C TYR A 215 18.92 -8.91 1.54
N ALA A 216 20.06 -8.25 1.52
CA ALA A 216 20.95 -8.17 0.35
C ALA A 216 22.42 -8.20 0.78
N ASN A 217 23.33 -8.56 -0.15
CA ASN A 217 24.76 -8.71 0.11
C ASN A 217 25.57 -8.21 -1.10
N ASP A 218 26.60 -7.39 -0.89
CA ASP A 218 27.50 -6.91 -1.94
C ASP A 218 28.86 -7.64 -1.94
N GLY A 219 28.97 -8.75 -1.19
CA GLY A 219 30.19 -9.51 -0.99
C GLY A 219 31.12 -8.98 0.09
N ARG A 220 30.82 -7.82 0.67
CA ARG A 220 31.56 -7.22 1.81
C ARG A 220 30.65 -6.86 2.96
N GLN A 221 29.42 -6.45 2.64
CA GLN A 221 28.44 -5.93 3.57
C GLN A 221 27.09 -6.60 3.31
N VAL A 222 26.43 -7.03 4.35
CA VAL A 222 25.02 -7.42 4.31
C VAL A 222 24.15 -6.23 4.68
N PHE A 223 23.02 -6.13 4.03
CA PHE A 223 22.01 -5.11 4.30
C PHE A 223 20.67 -5.79 4.63
N HIS A 224 19.88 -5.19 5.48
CA HIS A 224 18.47 -5.50 5.64
C HIS A 224 17.64 -4.22 5.50
N ASN A 225 16.73 -4.20 4.52
CA ASN A 225 15.93 -3.01 4.20
C ASN A 225 16.79 -1.74 4.07
N GLY A 226 17.89 -1.84 3.33
CA GLY A 226 18.85 -0.74 3.10
C GLY A 226 19.77 -0.42 4.28
N VAL A 227 19.58 -1.02 5.46
CA VAL A 227 20.42 -0.79 6.64
C VAL A 227 21.58 -1.80 6.66
N PRO A 228 22.85 -1.35 6.72
CA PRO A 228 24.00 -2.27 6.81
C PRO A 228 24.03 -2.99 8.15
N LEU A 229 24.31 -4.29 8.12
CA LEU A 229 24.44 -5.14 9.31
C LEU A 229 25.92 -5.35 9.65
N ASP A 230 26.24 -5.34 10.93
CA ASP A 230 27.57 -5.75 11.41
C ASP A 230 27.63 -7.29 11.47
N THR A 231 28.07 -7.91 10.37
CA THR A 231 28.06 -9.37 10.21
C THR A 231 29.10 -9.85 9.20
N ASP A 232 29.48 -11.14 9.25
CA ASP A 232 30.29 -11.75 8.20
C ASP A 232 29.47 -12.00 6.94
N SER A 233 29.72 -11.21 5.92
CA SER A 233 28.99 -11.29 4.64
C SER A 233 29.23 -12.61 3.87
N LYS A 234 30.32 -13.32 4.14
CA LYS A 234 30.68 -14.57 3.43
C LYS A 234 29.94 -15.78 3.97
N ALA A 235 29.70 -15.79 5.27
CA ALA A 235 28.99 -16.90 5.94
C ALA A 235 27.47 -16.62 6.08
N PHE A 236 27.00 -15.45 5.63
CA PHE A 236 25.62 -15.05 5.82
C PHE A 236 24.65 -15.82 4.93
N ALA A 237 23.63 -16.40 5.53
CA ALA A 237 22.59 -17.16 4.84
C ALA A 237 21.23 -16.94 5.48
N LEU A 238 20.18 -16.93 4.64
CA LEU A 238 18.80 -16.95 5.12
C LEU A 238 18.47 -18.33 5.70
N LEU A 239 17.70 -18.34 6.77
CA LEU A 239 17.13 -19.53 7.40
C LEU A 239 15.64 -19.70 7.02
N GLY A 240 14.93 -18.62 6.74
CA GLY A 240 13.50 -18.54 6.42
C GLY A 240 12.77 -17.60 7.37
N TYR A 241 11.56 -17.16 6.99
CA TYR A 241 10.70 -16.26 7.78
C TYR A 241 11.43 -14.98 8.28
N SER A 242 12.29 -14.40 7.44
CA SER A 242 13.14 -13.25 7.78
C SER A 242 14.19 -13.50 8.87
N TYR A 243 14.46 -14.77 9.20
CA TYR A 243 15.62 -15.14 10.01
C TYR A 243 16.82 -15.45 9.13
N ALA A 244 17.99 -15.11 9.65
CA ALA A 244 19.26 -15.34 8.97
C ALA A 244 20.36 -15.67 9.98
N SER A 245 21.49 -16.21 9.49
CA SER A 245 22.66 -16.49 10.31
C SER A 245 23.96 -16.14 9.55
N ASP A 246 24.99 -15.69 10.27
CA ASP A 246 26.36 -15.58 9.77
C ASP A 246 27.26 -16.76 10.26
N GLY A 247 26.65 -17.83 10.75
CA GLY A 247 27.32 -18.99 11.30
C GLY A 247 27.69 -18.88 12.78
N ILE A 248 27.66 -17.69 13.35
CA ILE A 248 27.95 -17.38 14.76
C ILE A 248 26.76 -16.77 15.46
N ARG A 249 26.03 -15.94 14.77
CA ARG A 249 24.89 -15.16 15.28
C ARG A 249 23.62 -15.46 14.50
N ILE A 250 22.47 -15.27 15.15
CA ILE A 250 21.16 -15.31 14.53
C ILE A 250 20.61 -13.87 14.42
N PHE A 251 19.98 -13.60 13.31
CA PHE A 251 19.29 -12.33 13.03
C PHE A 251 17.82 -12.60 12.74
N GLY A 252 16.93 -11.79 13.30
CA GLY A 252 15.51 -11.72 12.95
C GLY A 252 15.19 -10.31 12.45
N GLU A 253 14.61 -10.18 11.26
CA GLU A 253 14.29 -8.89 10.65
C GLU A 253 15.46 -7.87 10.74
N GLY A 254 16.66 -8.32 10.43
CA GLY A 254 17.87 -7.48 10.45
C GLY A 254 18.44 -7.15 11.82
N LYS A 255 17.89 -7.65 12.92
CA LYS A 255 18.44 -7.46 14.27
C LYS A 255 19.03 -8.75 14.81
N GLN A 256 20.21 -8.62 15.44
CA GLN A 256 20.81 -9.76 16.14
C GLN A 256 19.90 -10.18 17.30
N LEU A 257 19.66 -11.49 17.41
CA LEU A 257 18.95 -12.10 18.52
C LEU A 257 19.94 -12.61 19.56
N ASP A 258 19.49 -12.65 20.82
CA ASP A 258 20.27 -13.21 21.93
C ASP A 258 20.10 -14.75 21.97
N THR A 259 20.66 -15.39 20.96
CA THR A 259 20.66 -16.85 20.80
C THR A 259 21.80 -17.29 19.90
N THR A 260 22.04 -18.58 19.77
CA THR A 260 23.12 -19.15 18.95
C THR A 260 22.55 -20.06 17.86
N PRO A 261 23.27 -20.19 16.71
CA PRO A 261 22.82 -21.10 15.63
C PRO A 261 22.63 -22.57 16.07
N GLN A 262 23.33 -23.03 17.12
CA GLN A 262 23.29 -24.41 17.59
C GLN A 262 21.97 -24.75 18.30
N SER A 263 21.35 -23.79 18.97
CA SER A 263 20.10 -23.97 19.72
C SER A 263 18.88 -23.44 18.96
N PHE A 264 19.09 -22.63 17.90
CA PHE A 264 18.00 -21.97 17.19
C PHE A 264 17.29 -22.92 16.22
N MET A 265 15.97 -22.99 16.33
CA MET A 265 15.11 -23.78 15.46
C MET A 265 13.93 -22.95 14.94
N LEU A 266 13.67 -23.06 13.64
CA LEU A 266 12.47 -22.49 13.04
C LEU A 266 11.24 -23.32 13.38
N LEU A 267 10.16 -22.66 13.67
CA LEU A 267 8.80 -23.20 13.69
C LEU A 267 8.05 -22.75 12.43
N SER A 268 6.73 -22.92 12.37
CA SER A 268 5.91 -22.35 11.29
C SER A 268 5.55 -20.87 11.54
N ASP A 269 5.04 -20.21 10.50
CA ASP A 269 4.40 -18.89 10.55
C ASP A 269 5.25 -17.77 11.19
N GLY A 270 6.56 -17.84 10.98
CA GLY A 270 7.48 -16.82 11.47
C GLY A 270 7.87 -16.97 12.94
N TYR A 271 7.44 -18.03 13.60
CA TYR A 271 7.93 -18.36 14.95
C TYR A 271 9.23 -19.16 14.87
N ALA A 272 10.04 -18.99 15.89
CA ALA A 272 11.25 -19.77 16.14
C ALA A 272 11.48 -19.93 17.63
N HIS A 273 12.36 -20.84 18.03
CA HIS A 273 12.77 -20.99 19.41
C HIS A 273 14.26 -21.34 19.55
N ASP A 274 14.81 -21.12 20.71
CA ASP A 274 16.02 -21.75 21.21
C ASP A 274 15.69 -22.70 22.36
N ASP A 275 16.65 -23.03 23.24
CA ASP A 275 16.43 -23.91 24.37
C ASP A 275 15.56 -23.29 25.48
N LYS A 276 15.23 -21.99 25.42
CA LYS A 276 14.58 -21.25 26.53
C LYS A 276 13.54 -20.23 26.08
N HIS A 277 13.65 -19.75 24.84
CA HIS A 277 12.90 -18.59 24.39
C HIS A 277 12.13 -18.89 23.11
N ILE A 278 10.98 -18.27 23.00
CA ILE A 278 10.21 -18.23 21.75
C ILE A 278 10.44 -16.85 21.10
N PHE A 279 10.63 -16.85 19.79
CA PHE A 279 10.82 -15.65 18.97
C PHE A 279 9.71 -15.53 17.93
N TRP A 280 9.38 -14.31 17.57
CA TRP A 280 8.64 -13.96 16.37
C TRP A 280 9.30 -12.75 15.70
N GLY A 281 9.89 -12.96 14.51
CA GLY A 281 10.74 -11.95 13.87
C GLY A 281 11.92 -11.55 14.77
N ASN A 282 12.02 -10.27 15.13
CA ASN A 282 13.09 -9.77 16.00
C ASN A 282 12.70 -9.62 17.48
N ARG A 283 11.60 -10.24 17.91
CA ARG A 283 11.04 -10.09 19.26
C ARG A 283 11.00 -11.39 20.02
N LEU A 284 11.25 -11.31 21.34
CA LEU A 284 10.91 -12.39 22.26
C LEU A 284 9.38 -12.42 22.45
N VAL A 285 8.84 -13.63 22.45
CA VAL A 285 7.43 -13.90 22.79
C VAL A 285 7.38 -14.34 24.24
N ASP A 286 6.64 -13.62 25.07
CA ASP A 286 6.43 -13.94 26.49
C ASP A 286 5.40 -15.08 26.62
N ALA A 287 5.86 -16.31 26.37
CA ALA A 287 5.08 -17.52 26.35
C ALA A 287 5.65 -18.57 27.32
N ASP A 288 4.79 -19.46 27.79
CA ASP A 288 5.23 -20.69 28.49
C ASP A 288 5.86 -21.66 27.48
N PHE A 289 7.18 -21.73 27.53
CA PHE A 289 8.00 -22.47 26.55
C PHE A 289 7.58 -23.95 26.41
N ASP A 290 7.33 -24.62 27.53
CA ASP A 290 7.06 -26.07 27.54
C ASP A 290 5.70 -26.43 26.92
N SER A 291 4.78 -25.49 26.86
CA SER A 291 3.43 -25.71 26.31
C SER A 291 3.15 -24.93 25.04
N PHE A 292 4.12 -24.16 24.54
CA PHE A 292 3.94 -23.34 23.36
C PHE A 292 3.77 -24.20 22.11
N ARG A 293 2.78 -23.86 21.29
CA ARG A 293 2.55 -24.47 19.98
C ARG A 293 2.05 -23.44 18.99
N VAL A 294 2.55 -23.51 17.77
CA VAL A 294 2.06 -22.76 16.63
C VAL A 294 0.85 -23.48 16.06
N MET A 295 -0.16 -22.70 15.66
CA MET A 295 -1.38 -23.19 15.00
C MET A 295 -1.32 -22.84 13.50
N GLU A 296 -2.34 -22.26 12.94
CA GLU A 296 -2.41 -21.84 11.54
C GLU A 296 -2.46 -20.31 11.45
N ASP A 297 -2.07 -19.75 10.30
CA ASP A 297 -2.20 -18.33 9.96
C ASP A 297 -1.54 -17.35 10.97
N GLY A 298 -0.43 -17.76 11.58
CA GLY A 298 0.29 -16.93 12.56
C GLY A 298 -0.31 -16.96 13.97
N ASP A 299 -1.35 -17.77 14.18
CA ASP A 299 -1.88 -18.05 15.52
C ASP A 299 -0.96 -18.98 16.29
N ALA A 300 -0.88 -18.78 17.60
CA ALA A 300 -0.17 -19.68 18.52
C ALA A 300 -0.84 -19.65 19.89
N GLU A 301 -0.52 -20.65 20.70
CA GLU A 301 -1.01 -20.69 22.10
C GLU A 301 0.00 -21.37 23.03
N ASP A 302 -0.12 -21.06 24.31
CA ASP A 302 0.45 -21.83 25.41
C ASP A 302 -0.66 -22.24 26.41
N ASN A 303 -0.34 -22.79 27.55
CA ASN A 303 -1.33 -23.16 28.56
C ASN A 303 -2.12 -21.98 29.12
N TYR A 304 -1.64 -20.74 28.96
CA TYR A 304 -2.17 -19.55 29.62
C TYR A 304 -2.68 -18.49 28.65
N HIS A 305 -2.19 -18.48 27.38
CA HIS A 305 -2.39 -17.38 26.47
C HIS A 305 -2.67 -17.85 25.04
N TYR A 306 -3.28 -16.95 24.27
CA TYR A 306 -3.34 -17.00 22.80
C TYR A 306 -2.49 -15.87 22.25
N PHE A 307 -1.80 -16.16 21.13
CA PHE A 307 -0.93 -15.22 20.44
C PHE A 307 -1.33 -15.12 18.97
N PHE A 308 -1.08 -13.96 18.38
CA PHE A 308 -1.18 -13.71 16.96
C PHE A 308 0.04 -12.91 16.52
N HIS A 309 0.81 -13.45 15.56
CA HIS A 309 2.07 -12.86 15.10
C HIS A 309 2.98 -12.41 16.27
N GLY A 310 3.23 -13.31 17.19
CA GLY A 310 4.08 -13.08 18.37
C GLY A 310 3.52 -12.11 19.40
N THR A 311 2.30 -11.64 19.24
CA THR A 311 1.64 -10.74 20.20
C THR A 311 0.57 -11.47 21.00
N MET A 312 0.62 -11.40 22.33
CA MET A 312 -0.43 -11.95 23.18
C MET A 312 -1.74 -11.20 22.95
N ILE A 313 -2.78 -11.93 22.52
CA ILE A 313 -4.11 -11.37 22.25
C ILE A 313 -5.14 -11.63 23.33
N LYS A 314 -4.98 -12.72 24.08
CA LYS A 314 -5.94 -13.12 25.11
C LYS A 314 -5.31 -14.06 26.15
N LYS A 315 -5.70 -13.89 27.43
CA LYS A 315 -5.43 -14.87 28.49
C LYS A 315 -6.49 -15.97 28.50
N LYS A 316 -6.08 -17.22 28.69
CA LYS A 316 -7.00 -18.35 28.90
C LYS A 316 -7.61 -18.25 30.30
N VAL A 317 -8.91 -18.40 30.40
CA VAL A 317 -9.59 -18.49 31.69
C VAL A 317 -9.27 -19.88 32.27
N ARG A 318 -8.63 -19.93 33.45
CA ARG A 318 -8.47 -21.19 34.17
C ARG A 318 -9.87 -21.71 34.50
N ARG A 319 -10.21 -22.89 33.98
CA ARG A 319 -11.38 -23.65 34.43
C ARG A 319 -11.04 -24.43 35.68
#